data_513023dc440a7c98733ec3a2f77749c8
#
_entry.id   513023dc440a7c98733ec3a2f77749c8
#
_cell.length_a   1.000
_cell.length_b   1.000
_cell.length_c   1.000
_cell.angle_alpha   90.00
_cell.angle_beta   90.00
_cell.angle_gamma   90.00
#
_symmetry.space_group_name_H-M   'P 1'
#
loop_
_entity.id
_entity.type
_entity.pdbx_description
1 polymer ?
#
loop_
_entity_poly.entity_id
_entity_poly.type
_entity_poly.pdbx_seq_one_letter_code
_entity_poly.pdbx_strand_id
1 'polypeptide(L)'
;MGVSILTVYAFSSDNWRRPVSEVDTLMKLFHDYVRREGQRLAENDVRLSIIGRRDRLSLGLVRDVERIEAKTAGGCRLHLRVAIDYSSRHAILEAAKAAFLGLPEAKNSRGGPLDPSPGAPLAPDVDLLIRTGGEKRLSDFLLWESAYAELWFSDTMWPEFAAAELSNAIADFRRRDRRFGRVSNAA
;
A
#
# COMPACT_ATOMS: atom_id res chain seq x y z
N MET A 1 -4.15 16.82 -8.11
CA MET A 1 -5.02 16.06 -7.21
C MET A 1 -4.58 16.16 -5.74
N GLY A 2 -3.31 16.43 -5.43
CA GLY A 2 -2.81 16.61 -4.05
C GLY A 2 -2.60 15.29 -3.28
N VAL A 3 -2.47 14.18 -4.00
CA VAL A 3 -2.13 12.88 -3.40
C VAL A 3 -0.63 12.80 -3.23
N SER A 4 -0.17 12.64 -1.99
CA SER A 4 1.25 12.51 -1.64
C SER A 4 1.69 11.05 -1.51
N ILE A 5 0.79 10.16 -1.10
CA ILE A 5 1.06 8.73 -0.95
C ILE A 5 -0.05 7.94 -1.65
N LEU A 6 0.35 6.99 -2.47
CA LEU A 6 -0.53 6.03 -3.12
C LEU A 6 -0.07 4.61 -2.78
N THR A 7 -0.94 3.83 -2.13
CA THR A 7 -0.68 2.41 -1.88
C THR A 7 -1.58 1.57 -2.77
N VAL A 8 -0.99 0.65 -3.54
CA VAL A 8 -1.73 -0.27 -4.42
C VAL A 8 -1.54 -1.72 -3.95
N TYR A 9 -2.63 -2.49 -3.98
CA TYR A 9 -2.63 -3.91 -3.60
C TYR A 9 -2.40 -4.77 -4.83
N ALA A 10 -1.16 -5.21 -5.04
CA ALA A 10 -0.79 -5.99 -6.21
C ALA A 10 -0.91 -7.50 -5.99
N PHE A 11 -0.55 -8.01 -4.79
CA PHE A 11 -0.58 -9.44 -4.48
C PHE A 11 -0.74 -9.67 -2.97
N SER A 12 -1.84 -10.33 -2.58
CA SER A 12 -2.08 -10.69 -1.18
C SER A 12 -1.34 -11.98 -0.79
N SER A 13 -1.08 -12.15 0.51
CA SER A 13 -0.54 -13.42 1.02
C SER A 13 -1.44 -14.62 0.75
N ASP A 14 -2.75 -14.43 0.62
CA ASP A 14 -3.68 -15.50 0.24
C ASP A 14 -3.58 -15.90 -1.23
N ASN A 15 -3.06 -15.03 -2.12
CA ASN A 15 -2.92 -15.33 -3.54
C ASN A 15 -1.91 -16.46 -3.83
N TRP A 16 -1.03 -16.79 -2.88
CA TRP A 16 -0.16 -17.96 -2.99
C TRP A 16 -0.92 -19.29 -3.07
N ARG A 17 -2.21 -19.32 -2.70
CA ARG A 17 -3.08 -20.50 -2.81
C ARG A 17 -3.63 -20.70 -4.23
N ARG A 18 -3.40 -19.76 -5.14
CA ARG A 18 -3.79 -19.87 -6.56
C ARG A 18 -2.94 -20.93 -7.27
N PRO A 19 -3.37 -21.39 -8.45
CA PRO A 19 -2.56 -22.31 -9.25
C PRO A 19 -1.13 -21.78 -9.45
N VAL A 20 -0.13 -22.67 -9.31
CA VAL A 20 1.30 -22.30 -9.39
C VAL A 20 1.63 -21.54 -10.68
N SER A 21 1.08 -21.97 -11.81
CA SER A 21 1.29 -21.32 -13.11
C SER A 21 0.78 -19.88 -13.16
N GLU A 22 -0.31 -19.57 -12.45
CA GLU A 22 -0.84 -18.22 -12.33
C GLU A 22 0.08 -17.36 -11.46
N VAL A 23 0.50 -17.88 -10.31
CA VAL A 23 1.42 -17.20 -9.39
C VAL A 23 2.74 -16.90 -10.08
N ASP A 24 3.32 -17.86 -10.79
CA ASP A 24 4.57 -17.69 -11.52
C ASP A 24 4.44 -16.59 -12.59
N THR A 25 3.31 -16.56 -13.28
CA THR A 25 3.04 -15.56 -14.32
C THR A 25 2.93 -14.16 -13.69
N LEU A 26 2.22 -14.03 -12.59
CA LEU A 26 2.09 -12.75 -11.86
C LEU A 26 3.44 -12.27 -11.33
N MET A 27 4.27 -13.17 -10.76
CA MET A 27 5.59 -12.82 -10.25
C MET A 27 6.56 -12.40 -11.36
N LYS A 28 6.51 -13.05 -12.53
CA LYS A 28 7.27 -12.64 -13.72
C LYS A 28 6.84 -11.27 -14.20
N LEU A 29 5.53 -11.04 -14.34
CA LEU A 29 4.98 -9.73 -14.75
C LEU A 29 5.42 -8.62 -13.79
N PHE A 30 5.35 -8.88 -12.49
CA PHE A 30 5.79 -7.92 -11.49
C PHE A 30 7.29 -7.64 -11.57
N HIS A 31 8.11 -8.68 -11.74
CA HIS A 31 9.55 -8.53 -11.90
C HIS A 31 9.92 -7.70 -13.14
N ASP A 32 9.25 -7.96 -14.27
CA ASP A 32 9.43 -7.19 -15.50
C ASP A 32 9.02 -5.72 -15.32
N TYR A 33 7.92 -5.47 -14.60
CA TYR A 33 7.45 -4.12 -14.31
C TYR A 33 8.46 -3.34 -13.46
N VAL A 34 8.95 -3.93 -12.37
CA VAL A 34 9.96 -3.34 -11.49
C VAL A 34 11.20 -2.94 -12.29
N ARG A 35 11.66 -3.80 -13.21
CA ARG A 35 12.86 -3.51 -14.05
C ARG A 35 12.63 -2.40 -15.05
N ARG A 36 11.46 -2.34 -15.69
CA ARG A 36 11.16 -1.36 -16.74
C ARG A 36 10.84 0.02 -16.18
N GLU A 37 10.03 0.08 -15.15
CA GLU A 37 9.49 1.36 -14.65
C GLU A 37 10.41 2.06 -13.65
N GLY A 38 11.40 1.38 -13.09
CA GLY A 38 12.26 1.97 -12.05
C GLY A 38 12.99 3.23 -12.48
N GLN A 39 13.44 3.32 -13.74
CA GLN A 39 14.06 4.53 -14.28
C GLN A 39 13.03 5.67 -14.38
N ARG A 40 11.87 5.38 -14.95
CA ARG A 40 10.79 6.34 -15.15
C ARG A 40 10.24 6.90 -13.83
N LEU A 41 10.15 6.06 -12.79
CA LEU A 41 9.75 6.50 -11.45
C LEU A 41 10.74 7.52 -10.88
N ALA A 42 12.04 7.26 -10.99
CA ALA A 42 13.08 8.19 -10.55
C ALA A 42 13.04 9.52 -11.32
N GLU A 43 12.89 9.48 -12.64
CA GLU A 43 12.78 10.67 -13.50
C GLU A 43 11.54 11.53 -13.20
N ASN A 44 10.47 10.91 -12.71
CA ASN A 44 9.23 11.60 -12.34
C ASN A 44 9.18 12.00 -10.85
N ASP A 45 10.29 11.91 -10.14
CA ASP A 45 10.40 12.25 -8.71
C ASP A 45 9.43 11.43 -7.83
N VAL A 46 9.24 10.15 -8.21
CA VAL A 46 8.37 9.20 -7.50
C VAL A 46 9.25 8.27 -6.67
N ARG A 47 9.03 8.27 -5.35
CA ARG A 47 9.61 7.29 -4.45
C ARG A 47 8.84 5.98 -4.55
N LEU A 48 9.51 4.86 -4.73
CA LEU A 48 8.91 3.52 -4.69
C LEU A 48 9.24 2.82 -3.37
N SER A 49 8.25 2.13 -2.80
CA SER A 49 8.45 1.16 -1.73
C SER A 49 7.60 -0.09 -1.99
N ILE A 50 8.18 -1.26 -1.80
CA ILE A 50 7.46 -2.53 -1.84
C ILE A 50 7.20 -2.95 -0.39
N ILE A 51 5.93 -3.05 -0.02
CA ILE A 51 5.50 -3.47 1.31
C ILE A 51 4.98 -4.91 1.30
N GLY A 52 5.17 -5.62 2.40
CA GLY A 52 4.82 -7.03 2.56
C GLY A 52 6.06 -7.92 2.71
N ARG A 53 5.86 -9.22 2.67
CA ARG A 53 6.92 -10.21 2.88
C ARG A 53 7.83 -10.32 1.67
N ARG A 54 9.12 -10.52 1.93
CA ARG A 54 10.14 -10.70 0.86
C ARG A 54 10.76 -12.09 0.87
N ASP A 55 10.57 -12.85 1.94
CA ASP A 55 11.17 -14.17 2.14
C ASP A 55 10.66 -15.25 1.18
N ARG A 56 9.48 -15.04 0.58
CA ARG A 56 8.90 -15.92 -0.44
C ARG A 56 9.15 -15.47 -1.88
N LEU A 57 9.72 -14.27 -2.06
CA LEU A 57 10.05 -13.74 -3.38
C LEU A 57 11.39 -14.33 -3.86
N SER A 58 11.58 -14.42 -5.18
CA SER A 58 12.85 -14.86 -5.72
C SER A 58 13.98 -13.87 -5.37
N LEU A 59 15.19 -14.37 -5.14
CA LEU A 59 16.35 -13.54 -4.84
C LEU A 59 16.62 -12.49 -5.92
N GLY A 60 16.36 -12.80 -7.19
CA GLY A 60 16.50 -11.85 -8.28
C GLY A 60 15.53 -10.68 -8.17
N LEU A 61 14.27 -10.97 -7.85
CA LEU A 61 13.25 -9.95 -7.63
C LEU A 61 13.58 -9.07 -6.40
N VAL A 62 14.00 -9.68 -5.29
CA VAL A 62 14.37 -8.93 -4.09
C VAL A 62 15.49 -7.94 -4.39
N ARG A 63 16.56 -8.38 -5.07
CA ARG A 63 17.67 -7.50 -5.46
C ARG A 63 17.23 -6.34 -6.36
N ASP A 64 16.37 -6.61 -7.34
CA ASP A 64 15.88 -5.58 -8.24
C ASP A 64 14.97 -4.58 -7.51
N VAL A 65 14.15 -5.04 -6.57
CA VAL A 65 13.35 -4.19 -5.68
C VAL A 65 14.26 -3.28 -4.84
N GLU A 66 15.22 -3.83 -4.12
CA GLU A 66 16.15 -3.06 -3.28
C GLU A 66 16.91 -2.00 -4.08
N ARG A 67 17.37 -2.36 -5.27
CA ARG A 67 18.06 -1.43 -6.17
C ARG A 67 17.16 -0.25 -6.58
N ILE A 68 15.89 -0.49 -6.89
CA ILE A 68 14.97 0.55 -7.33
C ILE A 68 14.49 1.38 -6.16
N GLU A 69 14.22 0.79 -5.01
CA GLU A 69 13.92 1.53 -3.78
C GLU A 69 15.05 2.50 -3.43
N ALA A 70 16.30 2.04 -3.48
CA ALA A 70 17.47 2.89 -3.26
C ALA A 70 17.58 4.01 -4.31
N LYS A 71 17.35 3.70 -5.59
CA LYS A 71 17.40 4.65 -6.69
C LYS A 71 16.34 5.75 -6.59
N THR A 72 15.15 5.41 -6.09
CA THR A 72 14.00 6.32 -5.98
C THR A 72 13.85 6.95 -4.60
N ALA A 73 14.76 6.67 -3.66
CA ALA A 73 14.65 7.07 -2.26
C ALA A 73 14.50 8.59 -2.06
N GLY A 74 15.09 9.40 -2.95
CA GLY A 74 15.00 10.86 -2.91
C GLY A 74 13.72 11.46 -3.51
N GLY A 75 12.85 10.65 -4.11
CA GLY A 75 11.63 11.12 -4.73
C GLY A 75 10.67 11.76 -3.72
N CYS A 76 10.16 12.95 -4.03
CA CYS A 76 9.33 13.74 -3.12
C CYS A 76 7.95 14.13 -3.70
N ARG A 77 7.73 13.91 -5.00
CA ARG A 77 6.46 14.25 -5.66
C ARG A 77 5.32 13.29 -5.32
N LEU A 78 5.62 11.99 -5.23
CA LEU A 78 4.66 10.94 -4.87
C LEU A 78 5.41 9.78 -4.21
N HIS A 79 4.92 9.27 -3.12
CA HIS A 79 5.36 8.00 -2.58
C HIS A 79 4.42 6.88 -3.06
N LEU A 80 4.87 6.08 -4.02
CA LEU A 80 4.17 4.89 -4.50
C LEU A 80 4.55 3.69 -3.64
N ARG A 81 3.59 3.12 -2.94
CA ARG A 81 3.75 1.89 -2.16
C ARG A 81 3.02 0.76 -2.86
N VAL A 82 3.69 -0.35 -3.14
CA VAL A 82 3.11 -1.51 -3.81
C VAL A 82 3.12 -2.69 -2.84
N ALA A 83 1.93 -3.15 -2.47
CA ALA A 83 1.77 -4.26 -1.53
C ALA A 83 1.84 -5.59 -2.28
N ILE A 84 2.88 -6.39 -1.96
CA ILE A 84 3.16 -7.70 -2.55
C ILE A 84 3.44 -8.69 -1.45
N ASP A 85 2.82 -9.87 -1.56
CA ASP A 85 2.82 -10.85 -0.48
C ASP A 85 2.42 -10.21 0.86
N TYR A 86 1.40 -9.35 0.79
CA TYR A 86 0.96 -8.51 1.89
C TYR A 86 -0.25 -9.12 2.61
N SER A 87 -0.22 -9.01 3.93
CA SER A 87 -1.32 -9.30 4.85
C SER A 87 -1.24 -8.32 6.02
N SER A 88 -2.29 -7.55 6.24
CA SER A 88 -2.35 -6.62 7.38
C SER A 88 -2.36 -7.37 8.72
N ARG A 89 -3.05 -8.52 8.79
CA ARG A 89 -3.04 -9.37 10.00
C ARG A 89 -1.64 -9.84 10.36
N HIS A 90 -0.87 -10.27 9.35
CA HIS A 90 0.53 -10.65 9.55
C HIS A 90 1.37 -9.46 10.03
N ALA A 91 1.23 -8.29 9.40
CA ALA A 91 1.93 -7.08 9.78
C ALA A 91 1.64 -6.66 11.23
N ILE A 92 0.37 -6.72 11.66
CA ILE A 92 -0.05 -6.44 13.04
C ILE A 92 0.62 -7.41 14.02
N LEU A 93 0.63 -8.70 13.71
CA LEU A 93 1.24 -9.72 14.58
C LEU A 93 2.75 -9.53 14.71
N GLU A 94 3.45 -9.25 13.60
CA GLU A 94 4.90 -9.02 13.63
C GLU A 94 5.26 -7.74 14.40
N ALA A 95 4.48 -6.68 14.24
CA ALA A 95 4.68 -5.47 15.04
C ALA A 95 4.42 -5.69 16.53
N ALA A 96 3.39 -6.46 16.88
CA ALA A 96 3.12 -6.82 18.26
C ALA A 96 4.27 -7.66 18.87
N LYS A 97 4.82 -8.61 18.11
CA LYS A 97 6.01 -9.38 18.53
C LYS A 97 7.23 -8.47 18.72
N ALA A 98 7.49 -7.58 17.76
CA ALA A 98 8.59 -6.63 17.84
C ALA A 98 8.46 -5.73 19.09
N ALA A 99 7.25 -5.25 19.37
CA ALA A 99 6.96 -4.47 20.57
C ALA A 99 7.23 -5.25 21.86
N PHE A 100 6.78 -6.50 21.92
CA PHE A 100 7.00 -7.37 23.07
C PHE A 100 8.48 -7.67 23.31
N LEU A 101 9.26 -7.82 22.25
CA LEU A 101 10.71 -8.06 22.31
C LEU A 101 11.53 -6.77 22.51
N GLY A 102 10.91 -5.59 22.55
CA GLY A 102 11.59 -4.31 22.71
C GLY A 102 12.46 -3.93 21.51
N LEU A 103 12.17 -4.46 20.33
CA LEU A 103 12.93 -4.17 19.11
C LEU A 103 12.71 -2.73 18.64
N PRO A 104 13.72 -2.07 18.01
CA PRO A 104 13.61 -0.69 17.55
C PRO A 104 12.45 -0.42 16.59
N GLU A 105 12.10 -1.41 15.77
CA GLU A 105 11.01 -1.35 14.81
C GLU A 105 9.63 -1.15 15.49
N ALA A 106 9.52 -1.54 16.76
CA ALA A 106 8.28 -1.37 17.55
C ALA A 106 8.08 0.05 18.10
N LYS A 107 9.10 0.91 18.03
CA LYS A 107 9.05 2.26 18.63
C LYS A 107 8.32 3.26 17.75
N ASN A 108 7.06 2.99 17.44
CA ASN A 108 6.23 4.01 16.84
C ASN A 108 5.26 4.57 17.89
N SER A 109 5.66 5.69 18.50
CA SER A 109 4.97 6.36 19.61
C SER A 109 3.62 7.00 19.24
N ARG A 110 3.13 6.82 18.01
CA ARG A 110 1.86 7.41 17.53
C ARG A 110 0.89 6.40 16.90
N GLY A 111 1.10 5.09 17.08
CA GLY A 111 0.23 4.08 16.46
C GLY A 111 0.28 4.09 14.94
N GLY A 112 1.37 4.56 14.37
CA GLY A 112 1.58 4.61 12.92
C GLY A 112 1.62 3.21 12.29
N PRO A 113 1.64 3.14 10.96
CA PRO A 113 1.45 1.91 10.23
C PRO A 113 2.44 0.84 10.64
N LEU A 114 1.88 -0.33 10.89
CA LEU A 114 2.61 -1.54 11.21
C LEU A 114 3.21 -2.12 9.92
N ASP A 115 4.26 -1.48 9.41
CA ASP A 115 5.04 -2.02 8.31
C ASP A 115 6.33 -2.65 8.85
N PRO A 116 6.40 -3.99 8.95
CA PRO A 116 7.57 -4.68 9.46
C PRO A 116 8.73 -4.72 8.45
N SER A 117 8.59 -4.12 7.28
CA SER A 117 9.66 -4.11 6.28
C SER A 117 10.84 -3.29 6.78
N PRO A 118 12.07 -3.86 6.89
CA PRO A 118 13.23 -3.13 7.35
C PRO A 118 13.47 -1.87 6.52
N GLY A 119 13.49 -0.70 7.17
CA GLY A 119 13.77 0.58 6.51
C GLY A 119 12.61 1.18 5.72
N ALA A 120 11.42 0.58 5.72
CA ALA A 120 10.26 1.22 5.11
C ALA A 120 9.86 2.45 5.92
N PRO A 121 9.72 3.63 5.28
CA PRO A 121 9.24 4.81 5.99
C PRO A 121 7.80 4.57 6.40
N LEU A 122 7.49 4.93 7.63
CA LEU A 122 6.16 4.88 8.17
C LEU A 122 5.21 5.70 7.29
N ALA A 123 4.19 5.06 6.73
CA ALA A 123 3.14 5.79 6.05
C ALA A 123 2.13 6.30 7.09
N PRO A 124 1.51 7.46 6.88
CA PRO A 124 0.41 7.93 7.71
C PRO A 124 -0.82 7.03 7.54
N ASP A 125 -1.82 7.25 8.39
CA ASP A 125 -3.14 6.64 8.23
C ASP A 125 -3.70 6.92 6.83
N VAL A 126 -4.50 5.98 6.33
CA VAL A 126 -5.15 6.10 5.03
C VAL A 126 -6.30 7.10 5.13
N ASP A 127 -6.30 8.12 4.28
CA ASP A 127 -7.41 9.06 4.19
C ASP A 127 -8.60 8.50 3.39
N LEU A 128 -8.29 7.89 2.24
CA LEU A 128 -9.29 7.32 1.33
C LEU A 128 -8.85 5.94 0.85
N LEU A 129 -9.68 4.93 1.10
CA LEU A 129 -9.52 3.59 0.54
C LEU A 129 -10.51 3.39 -0.58
N ILE A 130 -9.99 3.08 -1.77
CA ILE A 130 -10.78 2.80 -2.97
C ILE A 130 -10.72 1.31 -3.26
N ARG A 131 -11.89 0.66 -3.40
CA ARG A 131 -11.99 -0.70 -3.90
C ARG A 131 -12.83 -0.76 -5.16
N THR A 132 -12.23 -1.29 -6.21
CA THR A 132 -12.83 -1.51 -7.53
C THR A 132 -13.37 -2.94 -7.65
N GLY A 133 -14.19 -3.21 -8.68
CA GLY A 133 -14.69 -4.55 -8.99
C GLY A 133 -15.91 -5.00 -8.21
N GLY A 134 -16.73 -4.07 -7.67
CA GLY A 134 -18.02 -4.34 -7.06
C GLY A 134 -18.00 -4.95 -5.66
N GLU A 135 -16.83 -5.34 -5.16
CA GLU A 135 -16.69 -6.00 -3.87
C GLU A 135 -16.60 -4.99 -2.71
N LYS A 136 -17.33 -5.24 -1.61
CA LYS A 136 -17.44 -4.31 -0.46
C LYS A 136 -16.77 -4.87 0.79
N ARG A 137 -15.51 -5.25 0.70
CA ARG A 137 -14.68 -5.76 1.81
C ARG A 137 -13.24 -5.29 1.66
N LEU A 138 -12.45 -5.26 2.74
CA LEU A 138 -11.06 -4.79 2.74
C LEU A 138 -10.04 -5.88 2.34
N SER A 139 -10.42 -7.15 2.44
CA SER A 139 -9.58 -8.30 2.08
C SER A 139 -8.17 -8.26 2.67
N ASP A 140 -8.10 -7.96 3.96
CA ASP A 140 -6.83 -7.91 4.71
C ASP A 140 -5.84 -6.85 4.22
N PHE A 141 -6.35 -5.77 3.59
CA PHE A 141 -5.54 -4.68 3.07
C PHE A 141 -5.57 -3.46 4.02
N LEU A 142 -4.41 -3.07 4.53
CA LEU A 142 -4.18 -1.87 5.36
C LEU A 142 -5.22 -1.69 6.49
N LEU A 143 -5.57 -2.78 7.23
CA LEU A 143 -6.64 -2.75 8.21
C LEU A 143 -6.39 -1.74 9.33
N TRP A 144 -5.16 -1.67 9.81
CA TRP A 144 -4.77 -0.74 10.88
C TRP A 144 -4.79 0.70 10.39
N GLU A 145 -4.15 0.95 9.28
CA GLU A 145 -4.02 2.28 8.68
C GLU A 145 -5.35 2.83 8.17
N SER A 146 -6.31 1.95 7.88
CA SER A 146 -7.64 2.31 7.37
C SER A 146 -8.70 2.46 8.46
N ALA A 147 -8.34 2.39 9.74
CA ALA A 147 -9.28 2.45 10.85
C ALA A 147 -10.20 3.69 10.82
N TYR A 148 -9.72 4.80 10.28
CA TYR A 148 -10.45 6.05 10.10
C TYR A 148 -10.53 6.51 8.64
N ALA A 149 -10.24 5.61 7.70
CA ALA A 149 -10.30 5.92 6.28
C ALA A 149 -11.75 6.09 5.80
N GLU A 150 -11.96 7.05 4.91
CA GLU A 150 -13.18 7.07 4.11
C GLU A 150 -13.12 5.95 3.08
N LEU A 151 -14.25 5.25 2.87
CA LEU A 151 -14.33 4.13 1.96
C LEU A 151 -15.08 4.53 0.70
N TRP A 152 -14.51 4.18 -0.46
CA TRP A 152 -15.12 4.32 -1.78
C TRP A 152 -15.16 2.96 -2.47
N PHE A 153 -16.34 2.51 -2.85
CA PHE A 153 -16.54 1.27 -3.59
C PHE A 153 -17.02 1.57 -5.01
N SER A 154 -16.36 1.00 -6.01
CA SER A 154 -16.70 1.14 -7.43
C SER A 154 -17.00 -0.23 -8.03
N ASP A 155 -18.05 -0.32 -8.83
CA ASP A 155 -18.38 -1.51 -9.59
C ASP A 155 -17.44 -1.70 -10.80
N THR A 156 -16.72 -0.64 -11.20
CA THR A 156 -15.77 -0.67 -12.30
C THR A 156 -14.60 -1.60 -12.00
N MET A 157 -14.24 -2.46 -12.93
CA MET A 157 -13.09 -3.36 -12.82
C MET A 157 -11.78 -2.58 -12.90
N TRP A 158 -10.73 -3.05 -12.21
CA TRP A 158 -9.44 -2.35 -12.13
C TRP A 158 -8.87 -1.91 -13.49
N PRO A 159 -8.87 -2.72 -14.56
CA PRO A 159 -8.35 -2.30 -15.87
C PRO A 159 -9.11 -1.12 -16.49
N GLU A 160 -10.37 -0.94 -16.12
CA GLU A 160 -11.27 0.10 -16.64
C GLU A 160 -11.33 1.33 -15.72
N PHE A 161 -10.79 1.24 -14.50
CA PHE A 161 -10.79 2.32 -13.52
C PHE A 161 -9.84 3.46 -13.96
N ALA A 162 -10.43 4.47 -14.57
CA ALA A 162 -9.72 5.57 -15.21
C ALA A 162 -9.53 6.79 -14.29
N ALA A 163 -8.74 7.75 -14.76
CA ALA A 163 -8.45 8.98 -14.03
C ALA A 163 -9.71 9.79 -13.66
N ALA A 164 -10.78 9.71 -14.46
CA ALA A 164 -12.05 10.37 -14.17
C ALA A 164 -12.71 9.81 -12.91
N GLU A 165 -12.72 8.48 -12.74
CA GLU A 165 -13.30 7.83 -11.55
C GLU A 165 -12.47 8.11 -10.30
N LEU A 166 -11.14 8.09 -10.40
CA LEU A 166 -10.26 8.53 -9.31
C LEU A 166 -10.55 9.98 -8.92
N SER A 167 -10.75 10.86 -9.89
CA SER A 167 -11.10 12.26 -9.63
C SER A 167 -12.44 12.40 -8.93
N ASN A 168 -13.43 11.58 -9.31
CA ASN A 168 -14.74 11.54 -8.66
C ASN A 168 -14.65 11.05 -7.21
N ALA A 169 -13.89 9.98 -6.97
CA ALA A 169 -13.65 9.47 -5.62
C ALA A 169 -13.00 10.52 -4.70
N ILE A 170 -11.99 11.24 -5.22
CA ILE A 170 -11.31 12.32 -4.49
C ILE A 170 -12.26 13.51 -4.27
N ALA A 171 -13.09 13.87 -5.26
CA ALA A 171 -14.06 14.96 -5.12
C ALA A 171 -15.12 14.62 -4.06
N ASP A 172 -15.59 13.39 -4.02
CA ASP A 172 -16.52 12.92 -3.00
C ASP A 172 -15.88 12.94 -1.60
N PHE A 173 -14.66 12.39 -1.48
CA PHE A 173 -13.89 12.44 -0.25
C PHE A 173 -13.77 13.87 0.32
N ARG A 174 -13.49 14.85 -0.53
CA ARG A 174 -13.35 16.25 -0.13
C ARG A 174 -14.64 16.90 0.39
N ARG A 175 -15.80 16.33 0.06
CA ARG A 175 -17.11 16.83 0.53
C ARG A 175 -17.52 16.22 1.86
N ARG A 176 -16.85 15.16 2.30
CA ARG A 176 -17.18 14.47 3.54
C ARG A 176 -16.62 15.19 4.76
N ASP A 177 -17.41 15.26 5.83
CA ASP A 177 -16.99 15.82 7.12
C ASP A 177 -16.35 14.72 7.98
N ARG A 178 -15.02 14.78 8.16
CA ARG A 178 -14.23 13.83 8.97
C ARG A 178 -14.15 14.33 10.41
N ARG A 179 -14.95 13.77 11.29
CA ARG A 179 -15.11 14.23 12.68
C ARG A 179 -14.11 13.63 13.66
N PHE A 180 -13.50 12.50 13.38
CA PHE A 180 -12.56 11.80 14.27
C PHE A 180 -13.08 11.69 15.72
N GLY A 181 -14.36 11.34 15.89
CA GLY A 181 -15.03 11.24 17.18
C GLY A 181 -15.43 12.58 17.84
N ARG A 182 -15.22 13.71 17.17
CA ARG A 182 -15.66 15.03 17.67
C ARG A 182 -17.10 15.35 17.26
N VAL A 183 -17.84 16.03 18.13
CA VAL A 183 -19.13 16.58 17.79
C VAL A 183 -18.89 17.91 17.07
N SER A 184 -19.53 18.13 15.91
CA SER A 184 -19.54 19.48 15.33
C SER A 184 -20.29 20.38 16.28
N ASN A 185 -19.65 21.44 16.77
CA ASN A 185 -20.39 22.53 17.43
C ASN A 185 -21.28 23.15 16.34
N ALA A 186 -22.52 22.68 16.28
CA ALA A 186 -23.56 23.44 15.60
C ALA A 186 -23.77 24.72 16.38
N ALA A 187 -23.31 25.83 15.82
CA ALA A 187 -23.70 27.15 16.24
C ALA A 187 -25.09 27.44 15.66
#